data_2ecfe1ee91130f7b8ffbc60216c772c2
#
_entry.id   2ecfe1ee91130f7b8ffbc60216c772c2
#
_cell.length_a   1.000
_cell.length_b   1.000
_cell.length_c   1.000
_cell.angle_alpha   90.00
_cell.angle_beta   90.00
_cell.angle_gamma   90.00
#
_symmetry.space_group_name_H-M   'P 1'
#
loop_
_entity.id
_entity.type
_entity.pdbx_description
1 polymer ?
#
loop_
_entity_poly.entity_id
_entity_poly.type
_entity_poly.pdbx_seq_one_letter_code
_entity_poly.pdbx_strand_id
1 'polypeptide(L)'
;MGTRQELVTYLWTDIINTYLRDDALDNIVAHCRRRPADPFGDSGPAIERLLAAGASRSDLRLILRATAYEAVFGTLYAIGDPGVDNDNVLMLHEELLTADPSGLEGRPGSADAL
;
A
#
# COMPACT_ATOMS: atom_id res chain seq x y z
N MET A 1 -7.44 -20.21 -12.35
CA MET A 1 -6.48 -19.12 -12.53
C MET A 1 -6.91 -18.22 -13.67
N GLY A 2 -6.83 -16.93 -13.46
CA GLY A 2 -7.28 -15.96 -14.44
C GLY A 2 -6.33 -15.78 -15.60
N THR A 3 -6.85 -15.16 -16.66
CA THR A 3 -6.05 -14.73 -17.78
C THR A 3 -5.21 -13.52 -17.38
N ARG A 4 -4.27 -13.17 -18.24
CA ARG A 4 -3.47 -11.96 -18.10
C ARG A 4 -4.34 -10.71 -17.98
N GLN A 5 -5.40 -10.62 -18.78
CA GLN A 5 -6.33 -9.49 -18.75
C GLN A 5 -7.12 -9.45 -17.43
N GLU A 6 -7.52 -10.61 -16.92
CA GLU A 6 -8.22 -10.69 -15.65
C GLU A 6 -7.34 -10.22 -14.50
N LEU A 7 -6.05 -10.57 -14.53
CA LEU A 7 -5.10 -10.09 -13.52
C LEU A 7 -4.98 -8.56 -13.56
N VAL A 8 -4.81 -7.99 -14.74
CA VAL A 8 -4.70 -6.53 -14.89
C VAL A 8 -5.98 -5.85 -14.39
N THR A 9 -7.14 -6.39 -14.73
CA THR A 9 -8.42 -5.86 -14.25
C THR A 9 -8.50 -5.93 -12.73
N TYR A 10 -8.09 -7.05 -12.13
CA TYR A 10 -8.07 -7.19 -10.67
C TYR A 10 -7.17 -6.14 -10.01
N LEU A 11 -5.98 -5.91 -10.56
CA LEU A 11 -5.06 -4.93 -10.02
C LEU A 11 -5.67 -3.53 -9.99
N TRP A 12 -6.40 -3.16 -11.04
CA TRP A 12 -7.09 -1.88 -11.08
C TRP A 12 -8.28 -1.82 -10.13
N THR A 13 -9.18 -2.80 -10.20
CA THR A 13 -10.45 -2.73 -9.47
C THR A 13 -10.28 -2.99 -7.98
N ASP A 14 -9.40 -3.93 -7.62
CA ASP A 14 -9.32 -4.42 -6.25
C ASP A 14 -8.13 -3.84 -5.46
N ILE A 15 -7.18 -3.21 -6.14
CA ILE A 15 -6.02 -2.61 -5.48
C ILE A 15 -5.96 -1.11 -5.74
N ILE A 16 -5.75 -0.70 -6.99
CA ILE A 16 -5.46 0.71 -7.29
C ILE A 16 -6.69 1.60 -7.07
N ASN A 17 -7.83 1.20 -7.62
CA ASN A 17 -9.03 2.04 -7.59
C ASN A 17 -9.80 1.97 -6.28
N THR A 18 -9.39 1.12 -5.33
CA THR A 18 -10.01 1.13 -3.99
C THR A 18 -9.84 2.48 -3.33
N TYR A 19 -8.78 3.22 -3.65
CA TYR A 19 -8.53 4.54 -3.08
C TYR A 19 -9.47 5.62 -3.62
N LEU A 20 -10.22 5.35 -4.69
CA LEU A 20 -11.25 6.28 -5.18
C LEU A 20 -12.56 6.20 -4.39
N ARG A 21 -12.73 5.18 -3.56
CA ARG A 21 -13.96 5.02 -2.78
C ARG A 21 -14.08 6.14 -1.76
N ASP A 22 -15.32 6.57 -1.52
CA ASP A 22 -15.58 7.63 -0.54
C ASP A 22 -15.12 7.26 0.86
N ASP A 23 -15.16 5.97 1.21
CA ASP A 23 -14.78 5.46 2.52
C ASP A 23 -13.31 5.02 2.62
N ALA A 24 -12.50 5.25 1.58
CA ALA A 24 -11.12 4.76 1.56
C ALA A 24 -10.28 5.24 2.75
N LEU A 25 -10.34 6.54 3.04
CA LEU A 25 -9.59 7.10 4.16
C LEU A 25 -10.13 6.60 5.49
N ASP A 26 -11.44 6.53 5.63
CA ASP A 26 -12.09 6.07 6.87
C ASP A 26 -11.76 4.62 7.16
N ASN A 27 -11.63 3.79 6.12
CA ASN A 27 -11.25 2.38 6.28
C ASN A 27 -9.82 2.25 6.80
N ILE A 28 -8.90 3.08 6.33
CA ILE A 28 -7.52 3.08 6.83
C ILE A 28 -7.49 3.50 8.30
N VAL A 29 -8.17 4.58 8.62
CA VAL A 29 -8.25 5.09 10.00
C VAL A 29 -8.84 4.04 10.94
N ALA A 30 -9.95 3.40 10.52
CA ALA A 30 -10.62 2.39 11.34
C ALA A 30 -9.72 1.17 11.58
N HIS A 31 -9.01 0.72 10.54
CA HIS A 31 -8.07 -0.40 10.68
C HIS A 31 -6.96 -0.07 11.68
N CYS A 32 -6.38 1.13 11.58
CA CYS A 32 -5.30 1.56 12.47
C CYS A 32 -5.78 1.70 13.92
N ARG A 33 -7.02 2.12 14.12
CA ARG A 33 -7.60 2.20 15.47
C ARG A 33 -7.74 0.83 16.12
N ARG A 34 -8.13 -0.17 15.32
CA ARG A 34 -8.26 -1.54 15.82
C ARG A 34 -6.91 -2.20 16.09
N ARG A 35 -5.88 -1.84 15.31
CA ARG A 35 -4.58 -2.48 15.35
C ARG A 35 -3.45 -1.45 15.26
N PRO A 36 -3.31 -0.59 16.29
CA PRO A 36 -2.34 0.52 16.21
C PRO A 36 -0.89 0.07 16.18
N ALA A 37 -0.61 -1.12 16.66
CA ALA A 37 0.76 -1.66 16.68
C ALA A 37 1.13 -2.45 15.42
N ASP A 38 0.18 -2.67 14.51
CA ASP A 38 0.45 -3.34 13.24
C ASP A 38 1.39 -2.49 12.37
N PRO A 39 2.06 -3.12 11.38
CA PRO A 39 2.85 -2.36 10.41
C PRO A 39 2.03 -1.23 9.80
N PHE A 40 2.62 -0.04 9.75
CA PHE A 40 1.98 1.17 9.25
C PHE A 40 0.74 1.61 10.03
N GLY A 41 0.61 1.19 11.29
CA GLY A 41 -0.51 1.57 12.15
C GLY A 41 -0.58 3.06 12.45
N ASP A 42 0.49 3.81 12.20
CA ASP A 42 0.54 5.27 12.34
C ASP A 42 -0.02 6.02 11.13
N SER A 43 -0.38 5.33 10.05
CA SER A 43 -0.93 5.98 8.86
C SER A 43 -2.34 6.55 9.10
N GLY A 44 -3.17 5.89 9.91
CA GLY A 44 -4.48 6.40 10.27
C GLY A 44 -4.41 7.73 11.03
N PRO A 45 -3.66 7.81 12.14
CA PRO A 45 -3.43 9.07 12.84
C PRO A 45 -2.86 10.17 11.93
N ALA A 46 -1.98 9.84 10.99
CA ALA A 46 -1.45 10.80 10.03
C ALA A 46 -2.56 11.38 9.14
N ILE A 47 -3.44 10.51 8.63
CA ILE A 47 -4.59 10.96 7.84
C ILE A 47 -5.47 11.90 8.67
N GLU A 48 -5.75 11.55 9.91
CA GLU A 48 -6.58 12.38 10.80
C GLU A 48 -5.95 13.75 11.02
N ARG A 49 -4.64 13.81 11.23
CA ARG A 49 -3.94 15.09 11.39
C ARG A 49 -4.00 15.95 10.14
N LEU A 50 -3.83 15.33 8.96
CA LEU A 50 -3.89 16.05 7.70
C LEU A 50 -5.29 16.63 7.45
N LEU A 51 -6.32 15.83 7.70
CA LEU A 51 -7.70 16.30 7.56
C LEU A 51 -8.01 17.42 8.53
N ALA A 52 -7.55 17.31 9.78
CA ALA A 52 -7.73 18.35 10.79
C ALA A 52 -7.00 19.64 10.40
N ALA A 53 -5.90 19.54 9.66
CA ALA A 53 -5.13 20.69 9.18
C ALA A 53 -5.72 21.29 7.88
N GLY A 54 -6.83 20.73 7.36
CA GLY A 54 -7.51 21.28 6.21
C GLY A 54 -7.21 20.58 4.89
N ALA A 55 -6.50 19.45 4.90
CA ALA A 55 -6.23 18.70 3.67
C ALA A 55 -7.53 18.17 3.07
N SER A 56 -7.63 18.21 1.74
CA SER A 56 -8.80 17.72 1.01
C SER A 56 -8.81 16.20 1.01
N ARG A 57 -9.96 15.60 1.38
CA ARG A 57 -10.15 14.16 1.29
C ARG A 57 -9.92 13.65 -0.13
N SER A 58 -10.44 14.39 -1.11
CA SER A 58 -10.30 14.06 -2.52
C SER A 58 -8.82 14.03 -2.93
N ASP A 59 -8.06 15.04 -2.53
CA ASP A 59 -6.63 15.13 -2.87
C ASP A 59 -5.84 13.98 -2.24
N LEU A 60 -6.13 13.65 -0.98
CA LEU A 60 -5.46 12.53 -0.32
C LEU A 60 -5.74 11.21 -1.06
N ARG A 61 -7.00 10.99 -1.47
CA ARG A 61 -7.36 9.78 -2.23
C ARG A 61 -6.63 9.73 -3.57
N LEU A 62 -6.50 10.86 -4.26
CA LEU A 62 -5.78 10.91 -5.55
C LEU A 62 -4.30 10.56 -5.36
N ILE A 63 -3.67 11.07 -4.32
CA ILE A 63 -2.26 10.80 -4.02
C ILE A 63 -2.07 9.30 -3.69
N LEU A 64 -2.95 8.75 -2.86
CA LEU A 64 -2.88 7.34 -2.51
C LEU A 64 -3.08 6.44 -3.72
N ARG A 65 -4.04 6.79 -4.58
CA ARG A 65 -4.26 6.04 -5.82
C ARG A 65 -3.03 6.07 -6.72
N ALA A 66 -2.45 7.25 -6.92
CA ALA A 66 -1.26 7.39 -7.75
C ALA A 66 -0.09 6.57 -7.18
N THR A 67 0.10 6.61 -5.87
CA THR A 67 1.15 5.87 -5.18
C THR A 67 0.92 4.37 -5.33
N ALA A 68 -0.32 3.90 -5.19
CA ALA A 68 -0.67 2.49 -5.39
C ALA A 68 -0.36 2.04 -6.82
N TYR A 69 -0.69 2.87 -7.82
CA TYR A 69 -0.37 2.58 -9.22
C TYR A 69 1.15 2.44 -9.41
N GLU A 70 1.92 3.40 -8.90
CA GLU A 70 3.38 3.36 -9.05
C GLU A 70 3.98 2.11 -8.40
N ALA A 71 3.47 1.72 -7.24
CA ALA A 71 3.93 0.52 -6.54
C ALA A 71 3.61 -0.74 -7.33
N VAL A 72 2.40 -0.84 -7.87
CA VAL A 72 1.97 -1.98 -8.67
C VAL A 72 2.79 -2.04 -9.97
N PHE A 73 2.95 -0.90 -10.64
CA PHE A 73 3.75 -0.83 -11.88
C PHE A 73 5.18 -1.28 -11.61
N GLY A 74 5.82 -0.74 -10.58
CA GLY A 74 7.20 -1.10 -10.25
C GLY A 74 7.37 -2.56 -9.90
N THR A 75 6.39 -3.13 -9.18
CA THR A 75 6.40 -4.55 -8.83
C THR A 75 6.29 -5.42 -10.06
N LEU A 76 5.36 -5.12 -10.96
CA LEU A 76 5.19 -5.88 -12.21
C LEU A 76 6.43 -5.76 -13.10
N TYR A 77 7.03 -4.59 -13.16
CA TYR A 77 8.25 -4.38 -13.91
C TYR A 77 9.37 -5.26 -13.39
N ALA A 78 9.53 -5.32 -12.07
CA ALA A 78 10.55 -6.14 -11.43
C ALA A 78 10.33 -7.64 -11.66
N ILE A 79 9.07 -8.10 -11.54
CA ILE A 79 8.72 -9.49 -11.76
C ILE A 79 8.91 -9.88 -13.23
N GLY A 80 8.69 -8.94 -14.15
CA GLY A 80 8.88 -9.16 -15.58
C GLY A 80 10.33 -9.24 -16.02
N ASP A 81 11.28 -8.96 -15.12
CA ASP A 81 12.71 -9.06 -15.43
C ASP A 81 13.06 -10.52 -15.70
N PRO A 82 13.70 -10.83 -16.84
CA PRO A 82 14.09 -12.22 -17.15
C PRO A 82 15.03 -12.86 -16.13
N GLY A 83 15.70 -12.05 -15.30
CA GLY A 83 16.58 -12.57 -14.25
C GLY A 83 15.86 -13.03 -13.00
N VAL A 84 14.56 -12.79 -12.89
CA VAL A 84 13.78 -13.17 -11.72
C VAL A 84 13.20 -14.57 -11.89
N ASP A 85 13.41 -15.42 -10.87
CA ASP A 85 12.84 -16.76 -10.83
C ASP A 85 11.41 -16.70 -10.32
N ASN A 86 10.44 -16.99 -11.19
CA ASN A 86 9.02 -16.91 -10.86
C ASN A 86 8.61 -17.81 -9.71
N ASP A 87 9.23 -19.00 -9.56
CA ASP A 87 8.91 -19.90 -8.46
C ASP A 87 9.29 -19.30 -7.10
N ASN A 88 10.30 -18.45 -7.08
CA ASN A 88 10.76 -17.81 -5.86
C ASN A 88 9.99 -16.53 -5.51
N VAL A 89 9.26 -15.93 -6.45
CA VAL A 89 8.54 -14.68 -6.17
C VAL A 89 7.13 -14.92 -5.62
N LEU A 90 6.59 -16.14 -5.71
CA LEU A 90 5.20 -16.42 -5.33
C LEU A 90 4.92 -16.14 -3.84
N MET A 91 5.90 -16.35 -2.97
CA MET A 91 5.74 -16.22 -1.52
C MET A 91 6.44 -14.99 -0.94
N LEU A 92 6.91 -14.08 -1.79
CA LEU A 92 7.64 -12.90 -1.32
C LEU A 92 6.82 -11.98 -0.44
N HIS A 93 5.48 -12.00 -0.61
CA HIS A 93 4.61 -11.16 0.23
C HIS A 93 4.75 -11.50 1.72
N GLU A 94 5.08 -12.73 2.07
CA GLU A 94 5.27 -13.15 3.46
C GLU A 94 6.57 -12.62 4.06
N GLU A 95 7.55 -12.34 3.20
CA GLU A 95 8.88 -11.91 3.62
C GLU A 95 9.08 -10.41 3.51
N LEU A 96 8.13 -9.70 2.91
CA LEU A 96 8.32 -8.32 2.50
C LEU A 96 8.77 -7.41 3.65
N LEU A 97 8.08 -7.46 4.77
CA LEU A 97 8.41 -6.60 5.90
C LEU A 97 9.74 -6.97 6.56
N THR A 98 9.99 -8.26 6.75
CA THR A 98 11.21 -8.72 7.40
C THR A 98 12.44 -8.52 6.53
N ALA A 99 12.26 -8.39 5.21
CA ALA A 99 13.34 -8.15 4.26
C ALA A 99 13.71 -6.66 4.14
N ASP A 100 13.06 -5.77 4.88
CA ASP A 100 13.32 -4.33 4.84
C ASP A 100 14.78 -4.05 5.25
N PRO A 101 15.64 -3.54 4.33
CA PRO A 101 17.04 -3.27 4.67
C PRO A 101 17.22 -2.15 5.69
N SER A 102 16.21 -1.29 5.89
CA SER A 102 16.26 -0.28 6.96
C SER A 102 16.03 -0.88 8.34
N GLY A 103 15.45 -2.10 8.42
CA GLY A 103 15.09 -2.75 9.66
C GLY A 103 13.85 -2.20 10.34
N LEU A 104 13.17 -1.24 9.71
CA LEU A 104 12.02 -0.57 10.32
C LEU A 104 10.74 -1.41 10.25
N GLU A 105 10.58 -2.22 9.22
CA GLU A 105 9.49 -3.19 9.06
C GLU A 105 8.09 -2.56 9.20
N GLY A 106 7.93 -1.31 8.74
CA GLY A 106 6.66 -0.59 8.83
C GLY A 106 6.19 -0.27 10.25
N ARG A 107 7.09 -0.29 11.23
CA ARG A 107 6.72 -0.01 12.63
C ARG A 107 6.17 1.40 12.78
N PRO A 108 5.06 1.57 13.54
CA PRO A 108 4.50 2.89 13.79
C PRO A 108 5.54 3.86 14.36
N GLY A 109 5.55 5.10 13.84
CA GLY A 109 6.51 6.13 14.25
C GLY A 109 7.87 6.01 13.62
N SER A 110 8.13 4.95 12.85
CA SER A 110 9.45 4.69 12.27
C SER A 110 9.86 5.69 11.19
N ALA A 111 8.90 6.40 10.59
CA ALA A 111 9.20 7.40 9.55
C ALA A 111 10.13 8.50 10.08
N ASP A 112 10.05 8.84 11.35
CA ASP A 112 10.90 9.85 11.98
C ASP A 112 12.35 9.39 12.12
N ALA A 113 12.60 8.09 12.00
CA ALA A 113 13.95 7.52 12.10
C ALA A 113 14.69 7.52 10.75
N LEU A 114 13.98 7.84 9.68
CA LEU A 114 14.59 7.96 8.34
C LEU A 114 15.16 9.37 8.13
#